data_b37649f979374ee0ba98f1d310bce301
#
_entry.id   b37649f979374ee0ba98f1d310bce301
#
_cell.length_a   1.000
_cell.length_b   1.000
_cell.length_c   1.000
_cell.angle_alpha   90.00
_cell.angle_beta   90.00
_cell.angle_gamma   90.00
#
_symmetry.space_group_name_H-M   'P 1'
#
loop_
_entity.id
_entity.type
_entity.pdbx_description
1 polymer ?
#
loop_
_entity_poly.entity_id
_entity_poly.type
_entity_poly.pdbx_seq_one_letter_code
_entity_poly.pdbx_strand_id
1 'polypeptide(L)'
;MVNTAIEDPIKVNDMLDEITEPSSPFQGIWKKGILVQIQGGVWSMEAKLQASDIGKSSQELPEFVSLGKKRLFSTKEKNRFLNIVSRARNSAERLGFPFFITGSFFIPFANYDRLKDSVEVERANFFARVDEFIERYDERRSQFLDVHEDHRQLLEDHYPDPEAVRNMFKFNVVYYMASLSDGITGDASGEELYLQWAVESMNSLREEARVVSDAIGGALKDKKLDGRTMRRVQTLVDRLTNMDLMGDTKLRDAALALSVSPTTERAKELKQIATNVTTENVRALLLD
;
A
#
# COMPACT_ATOMS: atom_id res chain seq x y z
N MET A 1 5.51 1.51 30.33
CA MET A 1 5.55 2.88 29.77
C MET A 1 4.34 3.05 28.87
N VAL A 2 3.55 4.05 29.18
CA VAL A 2 2.18 4.28 28.73
C VAL A 2 2.13 4.44 27.22
N ASN A 3 1.39 3.55 26.57
CA ASN A 3 0.98 3.65 25.19
C ASN A 3 -0.08 4.77 25.13
N THR A 4 0.34 5.99 24.84
CA THR A 4 -0.58 7.10 24.62
C THR A 4 -1.26 6.84 23.29
N ALA A 5 -2.42 6.18 23.33
CA ALA A 5 -3.39 6.27 22.29
C ALA A 5 -3.65 7.77 22.07
N ILE A 6 -3.47 8.23 20.85
CA ILE A 6 -3.97 9.53 20.43
C ILE A 6 -5.50 9.38 20.44
N GLU A 7 -6.08 9.69 21.60
CA GLU A 7 -7.51 9.94 21.72
C GLU A 7 -7.77 11.30 21.10
N ASP A 8 -8.54 11.29 20.09
CA ASP A 8 -9.29 12.25 19.31
C ASP A 8 -8.90 12.24 17.84
N PRO A 9 -9.88 11.99 16.97
CA PRO A 9 -9.68 12.25 15.56
C PRO A 9 -9.45 13.75 15.46
N ILE A 10 -8.22 14.15 15.17
CA ILE A 10 -7.92 15.49 14.69
C ILE A 10 -8.97 15.75 13.62
N LYS A 11 -9.83 16.72 13.87
CA LYS A 11 -10.84 17.10 12.88
C LYS A 11 -10.06 17.57 11.67
N VAL A 12 -10.00 16.74 10.66
CA VAL A 12 -9.28 17.00 9.42
C VAL A 12 -9.70 18.35 8.84
N ASN A 13 -10.95 18.78 9.08
CA ASN A 13 -11.46 20.10 8.72
C ASN A 13 -10.75 21.25 9.44
N ASP A 14 -10.38 21.09 10.72
CA ASP A 14 -9.72 22.18 11.47
C ASP A 14 -8.27 22.39 10.98
N MET A 15 -7.63 21.36 10.42
CA MET A 15 -6.29 21.48 9.80
C MET A 15 -6.34 22.08 8.39
N LEU A 16 -7.47 21.98 7.68
CA LEU A 16 -7.64 22.52 6.34
C LEU A 16 -7.82 24.06 6.35
N ASP A 17 -8.37 24.61 7.43
CA ASP A 17 -8.63 26.03 7.57
C ASP A 17 -7.36 26.85 7.88
N GLU A 18 -6.27 26.19 8.35
CA GLU A 18 -4.97 26.85 8.62
C GLU A 18 -4.07 26.96 7.37
N ILE A 19 -4.45 26.35 6.25
CA ILE A 19 -3.67 26.44 5.01
C ILE A 19 -4.05 27.73 4.30
N THR A 20 -3.20 28.74 4.46
CA THR A 20 -3.23 30.01 3.72
C THR A 20 -3.47 29.83 2.21
N GLU A 21 -3.97 30.87 1.54
CA GLU A 21 -4.31 30.87 0.11
C GLU A 21 -3.27 30.19 -0.78
N PRO A 22 -3.68 29.41 -1.80
CA PRO A 22 -2.77 28.58 -2.58
C PRO A 22 -1.78 29.45 -3.36
N SER A 23 -0.50 29.43 -2.96
CA SER A 23 0.59 30.05 -3.69
C SER A 23 1.04 29.23 -4.92
N SER A 24 0.55 28.01 -5.07
CA SER A 24 0.86 27.11 -6.17
C SER A 24 -0.40 26.33 -6.60
N PRO A 25 -0.61 26.12 -7.91
CA PRO A 25 -1.72 25.30 -8.43
C PRO A 25 -1.73 23.87 -7.90
N PHE A 26 -0.58 23.36 -7.44
CA PHE A 26 -0.45 22.04 -6.83
C PHE A 26 -1.08 21.95 -5.44
N GLN A 27 -1.24 23.06 -4.72
CA GLN A 27 -1.88 23.04 -3.39
C GLN A 27 -3.34 22.59 -3.45
N GLY A 28 -4.02 22.80 -4.58
CA GLY A 28 -5.38 22.31 -4.81
C GLY A 28 -5.50 20.78 -4.74
N ILE A 29 -4.47 20.03 -5.16
CA ILE A 29 -4.46 18.57 -5.08
C ILE A 29 -4.29 18.10 -3.64
N TRP A 30 -3.39 18.74 -2.87
CA TRP A 30 -3.10 18.36 -1.49
C TRP A 30 -4.32 18.53 -0.56
N LYS A 31 -5.19 19.49 -0.88
CA LYS A 31 -6.45 19.69 -0.17
C LYS A 31 -7.49 18.59 -0.46
N LYS A 32 -7.23 17.67 -1.40
CA LYS A 32 -8.15 16.58 -1.77
C LYS A 32 -7.84 15.24 -1.12
N GLY A 33 -6.75 15.13 -0.36
CA GLY A 33 -6.37 13.84 0.23
C GLY A 33 -5.28 13.94 1.28
N ILE A 34 -4.88 12.79 1.78
CA ILE A 34 -3.87 12.63 2.82
C ILE A 34 -2.84 11.58 2.41
N LEU A 35 -1.60 11.75 2.84
CA LEU A 35 -0.56 10.74 2.67
C LEU A 35 -0.63 9.71 3.80
N VAL A 36 -0.53 8.45 3.44
CA VAL A 36 -0.60 7.32 4.35
C VAL A 36 0.58 6.40 4.12
N GLN A 37 1.25 6.00 5.19
CA GLN A 37 2.29 4.98 5.16
C GLN A 37 1.93 3.84 6.12
N ILE A 38 1.91 2.59 5.61
CA ILE A 38 1.61 1.40 6.41
C ILE A 38 2.92 0.66 6.65
N GLN A 39 3.34 0.63 7.92
CA GLN A 39 4.58 0.04 8.36
C GLN A 39 4.31 -1.23 9.17
N GLY A 40 4.79 -2.38 8.68
CA GLY A 40 4.76 -3.64 9.40
C GLY A 40 6.16 -4.07 9.82
N GLY A 41 6.38 -4.22 11.12
CA GLY A 41 7.54 -4.90 11.68
C GLY A 41 7.17 -6.35 11.97
N VAL A 42 7.88 -7.30 11.35
CA VAL A 42 7.69 -8.73 11.59
C VAL A 42 9.04 -9.30 12.00
N TRP A 43 9.05 -10.03 13.10
CA TRP A 43 10.26 -10.74 13.51
C TRP A 43 10.77 -11.63 12.37
N SER A 44 12.10 -11.59 12.13
CA SER A 44 12.69 -12.35 11.02
C SER A 44 12.55 -13.86 11.18
N MET A 45 12.36 -14.34 12.42
CA MET A 45 12.36 -15.78 12.77
C MET A 45 13.67 -16.47 12.36
N GLU A 46 14.76 -15.72 12.37
CA GLU A 46 16.10 -16.17 11.96
C GLU A 46 17.12 -15.73 13.01
N ALA A 47 18.16 -16.51 13.20
CA ALA A 47 19.37 -16.18 13.95
C ALA A 47 20.58 -16.13 13.01
N LYS A 48 21.58 -15.35 13.36
CA LYS A 48 22.84 -15.29 12.62
C LYS A 48 23.59 -16.62 12.78
N LEU A 49 24.07 -17.17 11.68
CA LEU A 49 24.96 -18.32 11.72
C LEU A 49 26.35 -17.89 12.25
N GLN A 50 26.87 -18.58 13.24
CA GLN A 50 28.16 -18.31 13.85
C GLN A 50 29.24 -19.29 13.30
N ALA A 51 30.50 -18.91 13.40
CA ALA A 51 31.61 -19.78 12.96
C ALA A 51 31.62 -21.10 13.74
N SER A 52 31.33 -21.06 15.04
CA SER A 52 31.18 -22.25 15.91
C SER A 52 30.12 -23.23 15.42
N ASP A 53 29.04 -22.72 14.79
CA ASP A 53 27.94 -23.54 14.25
C ASP A 53 28.43 -24.47 13.11
N ILE A 54 29.52 -24.12 12.45
CA ILE A 54 30.13 -24.89 11.36
C ILE A 54 31.49 -25.48 11.77
N GLY A 55 31.77 -25.56 13.07
CA GLY A 55 32.98 -26.15 13.62
C GLY A 55 34.26 -25.35 13.36
N LYS A 56 34.15 -24.03 13.16
CA LYS A 56 35.26 -23.11 12.95
C LYS A 56 35.32 -22.04 14.04
N SER A 57 36.50 -21.51 14.29
CA SER A 57 36.64 -20.28 15.05
C SER A 57 36.45 -19.05 14.17
N SER A 58 36.09 -17.92 14.77
CA SER A 58 35.89 -16.66 14.01
C SER A 58 37.19 -16.19 13.33
N GLN A 59 38.35 -16.59 13.86
CA GLN A 59 39.67 -16.26 13.30
C GLN A 59 40.03 -17.09 12.06
N GLU A 60 39.39 -18.25 11.87
CA GLU A 60 39.60 -19.11 10.71
C GLU A 60 38.75 -18.71 9.49
N LEU A 61 37.84 -17.78 9.68
CA LEU A 61 37.03 -17.26 8.56
C LEU A 61 37.76 -16.08 7.91
N PRO A 62 37.98 -16.13 6.60
CA PRO A 62 38.50 -14.99 5.87
C PRO A 62 37.61 -13.75 6.05
N GLU A 63 38.21 -12.57 6.12
CA GLU A 63 37.48 -11.30 6.35
C GLU A 63 36.36 -11.04 5.35
N PHE A 64 36.52 -11.54 4.13
CA PHE A 64 35.50 -11.39 3.05
C PHE A 64 34.38 -12.43 3.13
N VAL A 65 34.39 -13.37 4.09
CA VAL A 65 33.35 -14.38 4.25
C VAL A 65 32.27 -13.90 5.20
N SER A 66 31.06 -13.80 4.72
CA SER A 66 29.88 -13.56 5.55
C SER A 66 29.09 -14.85 5.71
N LEU A 67 28.88 -15.26 6.94
CA LEU A 67 28.00 -16.39 7.24
C LEU A 67 26.53 -15.97 7.07
N GLY A 68 25.71 -16.90 6.60
CA GLY A 68 24.28 -16.71 6.42
C GLY A 68 23.49 -16.68 7.73
N LYS A 69 22.26 -17.15 7.66
CA LYS A 69 21.33 -17.21 8.79
C LYS A 69 20.74 -18.61 8.92
N LYS A 70 20.43 -18.98 10.15
CA LYS A 70 19.66 -20.18 10.48
C LYS A 70 18.22 -19.80 10.81
N ARG A 71 17.25 -20.58 10.35
CA ARG A 71 15.83 -20.35 10.62
C ARG A 71 15.46 -20.97 11.96
N LEU A 72 14.65 -20.25 12.73
CA LEU A 72 14.10 -20.71 14.01
C LEU A 72 12.67 -21.23 13.86
N PHE A 73 11.97 -20.80 12.81
CA PHE A 73 10.62 -21.24 12.44
C PHE A 73 10.50 -21.37 10.92
N SER A 74 9.43 -22.02 10.48
CA SER A 74 9.17 -22.16 9.05
C SER A 74 8.89 -20.81 8.39
N THR A 75 9.31 -20.66 7.15
CA THR A 75 8.99 -19.46 6.33
C THR A 75 7.47 -19.24 6.24
N LYS A 76 6.67 -20.30 6.34
CA LYS A 76 5.22 -20.22 6.31
C LYS A 76 4.65 -19.44 7.49
N GLU A 77 5.23 -19.57 8.69
CA GLU A 77 4.82 -18.79 9.87
C GLU A 77 5.08 -17.30 9.66
N LYS A 78 6.27 -16.93 9.23
CA LYS A 78 6.63 -15.55 8.91
C LYS A 78 5.69 -14.94 7.86
N ASN A 79 5.44 -15.67 6.78
CA ASN A 79 4.62 -15.20 5.67
C ASN A 79 3.16 -14.93 6.09
N ARG A 80 2.64 -15.59 7.11
CA ARG A 80 1.30 -15.31 7.63
C ARG A 80 1.17 -13.88 8.14
N PHE A 81 2.19 -13.33 8.79
CA PHE A 81 2.23 -11.93 9.24
C PHE A 81 2.45 -10.97 8.08
N LEU A 82 3.41 -11.28 7.20
CA LEU A 82 3.70 -10.44 6.03
C LEU A 82 2.48 -10.29 5.12
N ASN A 83 1.68 -11.34 4.96
CA ASN A 83 0.46 -11.32 4.16
C ASN A 83 -0.59 -10.36 4.74
N ILE A 84 -0.69 -10.23 6.07
CA ILE A 84 -1.61 -9.27 6.71
C ILE A 84 -1.17 -7.84 6.39
N VAL A 85 0.12 -7.54 6.55
CA VAL A 85 0.68 -6.23 6.21
C VAL A 85 0.48 -5.91 4.71
N SER A 86 0.69 -6.92 3.86
CA SER A 86 0.48 -6.78 2.41
C SER A 86 -0.98 -6.49 2.06
N ARG A 87 -1.96 -7.13 2.73
CA ARG A 87 -3.38 -6.83 2.50
C ARG A 87 -3.74 -5.40 2.86
N ALA A 88 -3.20 -4.89 3.97
CA ALA A 88 -3.41 -3.49 4.34
C ALA A 88 -2.83 -2.53 3.28
N ARG A 89 -1.61 -2.79 2.81
CA ARG A 89 -0.98 -1.99 1.72
C ARG A 89 -1.75 -2.08 0.42
N ASN A 90 -2.22 -3.26 0.03
CA ASN A 90 -3.05 -3.45 -1.15
C ASN A 90 -4.38 -2.68 -1.05
N SER A 91 -4.92 -2.51 0.18
CA SER A 91 -6.09 -1.66 0.38
C SER A 91 -5.78 -0.19 0.13
N ALA A 92 -4.61 0.30 0.58
CA ALA A 92 -4.17 1.66 0.31
C ALA A 92 -3.91 1.90 -1.20
N GLU A 93 -3.29 0.94 -1.89
CA GLU A 93 -3.05 1.00 -3.33
C GLU A 93 -4.36 1.00 -4.14
N ARG A 94 -5.35 0.24 -3.71
CA ARG A 94 -6.67 0.19 -4.36
C ARG A 94 -7.49 1.47 -4.16
N LEU A 95 -7.36 2.12 -3.01
CA LEU A 95 -8.15 3.29 -2.60
C LEU A 95 -7.43 4.62 -2.82
N GLY A 96 -6.18 4.59 -3.26
CA GLY A 96 -5.34 5.76 -3.48
C GLY A 96 -4.30 5.52 -4.57
N PHE A 97 -3.31 6.39 -4.60
CA PHE A 97 -2.23 6.36 -5.58
C PHE A 97 -0.89 6.15 -4.87
N PRO A 98 -0.01 5.28 -5.40
CA PRO A 98 1.37 5.24 -4.95
C PRO A 98 2.00 6.65 -5.02
N PHE A 99 2.74 7.01 -4.00
CA PHE A 99 3.39 8.29 -3.93
C PHE A 99 4.90 8.14 -4.14
N PHE A 100 5.60 9.17 -4.59
CA PHE A 100 7.04 9.09 -4.86
C PHE A 100 7.90 8.89 -3.59
N ILE A 101 7.35 9.13 -2.39
CA ILE A 101 7.97 8.69 -1.14
C ILE A 101 7.69 7.21 -0.94
N THR A 102 8.75 6.40 -0.94
CA THR A 102 8.68 4.94 -0.88
C THR A 102 7.76 4.43 0.23
N GLY A 103 6.81 3.57 -0.14
CA GLY A 103 5.86 2.95 0.77
C GLY A 103 4.71 3.85 1.21
N SER A 104 4.58 5.03 0.62
CA SER A 104 3.51 5.99 0.89
C SER A 104 2.47 5.98 -0.22
N PHE A 105 1.23 6.28 0.16
CA PHE A 105 0.09 6.38 -0.73
C PHE A 105 -0.63 7.69 -0.49
N PHE A 106 -1.02 8.37 -1.56
CA PHE A 106 -1.94 9.49 -1.48
C PHE A 106 -3.36 8.95 -1.54
N ILE A 107 -4.13 9.20 -0.49
CA ILE A 107 -5.49 8.72 -0.33
C ILE A 107 -6.45 9.92 -0.46
N PRO A 108 -7.29 9.98 -1.49
CA PRO A 108 -8.36 10.98 -1.57
C PRO A 108 -9.26 10.91 -0.36
N PHE A 109 -9.72 12.05 0.15
CA PHE A 109 -10.59 12.10 1.35
C PHE A 109 -11.87 11.30 1.17
N ALA A 110 -12.41 11.19 -0.06
CA ALA A 110 -13.55 10.33 -0.37
C ALA A 110 -13.33 8.84 -0.03
N ASN A 111 -12.08 8.40 0.03
CA ASN A 111 -11.70 7.02 0.36
C ASN A 111 -11.08 6.87 1.76
N TYR A 112 -10.91 7.96 2.50
CA TYR A 112 -10.19 7.95 3.79
C TYR A 112 -10.83 6.99 4.80
N ASP A 113 -12.14 7.10 5.05
CA ASP A 113 -12.83 6.26 6.01
C ASP A 113 -12.80 4.78 5.60
N ARG A 114 -13.01 4.49 4.31
CA ARG A 114 -12.91 3.12 3.76
C ARG A 114 -11.52 2.52 3.98
N LEU A 115 -10.45 3.32 3.81
CA LEU A 115 -9.11 2.85 4.10
C LEU A 115 -8.90 2.63 5.59
N LYS A 116 -9.29 3.59 6.41
CA LYS A 116 -9.18 3.51 7.87
C LYS A 116 -9.81 2.22 8.40
N ASP A 117 -11.05 1.95 8.03
CA ASP A 117 -11.77 0.74 8.44
C ASP A 117 -11.06 -0.53 7.98
N SER A 118 -10.62 -0.57 6.70
CA SER A 118 -9.90 -1.72 6.16
C SER A 118 -8.58 -1.98 6.86
N VAL A 119 -7.84 -0.93 7.20
CA VAL A 119 -6.53 -1.02 7.87
C VAL A 119 -6.70 -1.42 9.34
N GLU A 120 -7.73 -0.92 10.04
CA GLU A 120 -8.00 -1.31 11.43
C GLU A 120 -8.40 -2.80 11.53
N VAL A 121 -9.16 -3.33 10.57
CA VAL A 121 -9.45 -4.78 10.49
C VAL A 121 -8.14 -5.57 10.34
N GLU A 122 -7.25 -5.17 9.44
CA GLU A 122 -5.98 -5.88 9.27
C GLU A 122 -5.04 -5.70 10.47
N ARG A 123 -5.06 -4.55 11.14
CA ARG A 123 -4.33 -4.32 12.38
C ARG A 123 -4.81 -5.26 13.50
N ALA A 124 -6.12 -5.38 13.67
CA ALA A 124 -6.70 -6.30 14.63
C ALA A 124 -6.32 -7.77 14.31
N ASN A 125 -6.40 -8.16 13.03
CA ASN A 125 -5.98 -9.49 12.58
C ASN A 125 -4.49 -9.74 12.83
N PHE A 126 -3.65 -8.72 12.67
CA PHE A 126 -2.20 -8.82 12.91
C PHE A 126 -1.91 -9.10 14.39
N PHE A 127 -2.47 -8.33 15.29
CA PHE A 127 -2.22 -8.51 16.73
C PHE A 127 -2.89 -9.78 17.28
N ALA A 128 -4.08 -10.15 16.84
CA ALA A 128 -4.68 -11.43 17.17
C ALA A 128 -3.78 -12.61 16.73
N ARG A 129 -3.13 -12.47 15.57
CA ARG A 129 -2.16 -13.47 15.11
C ARG A 129 -0.88 -13.47 15.93
N VAL A 130 -0.40 -12.31 16.41
CA VAL A 130 0.73 -12.23 17.35
C VAL A 130 0.38 -12.94 18.64
N ASP A 131 -0.79 -12.67 19.22
CA ASP A 131 -1.25 -13.29 20.47
C ASP A 131 -1.31 -14.81 20.35
N GLU A 132 -1.93 -15.34 19.28
CA GLU A 132 -1.97 -16.78 18.97
C GLU A 132 -0.57 -17.38 18.81
N PHE A 133 0.34 -16.65 18.17
CA PHE A 133 1.71 -17.11 17.96
C PHE A 133 2.47 -17.20 19.28
N ILE A 134 2.34 -16.19 20.16
CA ILE A 134 3.00 -16.14 21.47
C ILE A 134 2.41 -17.19 22.42
N GLU A 135 1.08 -17.35 22.45
CA GLU A 135 0.42 -18.37 23.27
C GLU A 135 0.91 -19.79 22.92
N ARG A 136 1.18 -20.04 21.66
CA ARG A 136 1.66 -21.34 21.18
C ARG A 136 3.15 -21.37 20.85
N TYR A 137 3.93 -20.41 21.40
CA TYR A 137 5.34 -20.25 21.04
C TYR A 137 6.16 -21.50 21.35
N ASP A 138 6.06 -22.03 22.58
CA ASP A 138 6.83 -23.19 23.03
C ASP A 138 6.42 -24.47 22.28
N GLU A 139 5.14 -24.64 22.03
CA GLU A 139 4.65 -25.76 21.20
C GLU A 139 5.25 -25.71 19.80
N ARG A 140 5.20 -24.56 19.14
CA ARG A 140 5.74 -24.38 17.80
C ARG A 140 7.26 -24.48 17.73
N ARG A 141 7.94 -24.01 18.79
CA ARG A 141 9.38 -24.19 18.97
C ARG A 141 9.74 -25.69 19.05
N SER A 142 9.06 -26.43 19.92
CA SER A 142 9.28 -27.87 20.04
C SER A 142 9.04 -28.61 18.73
N GLN A 143 7.92 -28.33 18.07
CA GLN A 143 7.61 -28.94 16.76
C GLN A 143 8.71 -28.66 15.72
N PHE A 144 9.25 -27.45 15.68
CA PHE A 144 10.31 -27.11 14.74
C PHE A 144 11.63 -27.82 15.08
N LEU A 145 11.98 -27.90 16.36
CA LEU A 145 13.17 -28.60 16.86
C LEU A 145 13.08 -30.12 16.60
N ASP A 146 11.90 -30.72 16.78
CA ASP A 146 11.67 -32.15 16.54
C ASP A 146 11.83 -32.50 15.05
N VAL A 147 11.38 -31.64 14.15
CA VAL A 147 11.58 -31.81 12.70
C VAL A 147 13.08 -31.72 12.32
N HIS A 148 13.86 -31.03 13.13
CA HIS A 148 15.30 -30.79 12.90
C HIS A 148 16.16 -31.36 14.04
N GLU A 149 15.81 -32.53 14.54
CA GLU A 149 16.43 -33.16 15.71
C GLU A 149 17.95 -33.32 15.57
N ASP A 150 18.43 -33.70 14.41
CA ASP A 150 19.87 -33.83 14.10
C ASP A 150 20.65 -32.50 14.25
N HIS A 151 19.95 -31.37 14.24
CA HIS A 151 20.52 -30.03 14.31
C HIS A 151 19.99 -29.23 15.51
N ARG A 152 19.36 -29.89 16.47
CA ARG A 152 18.73 -29.25 17.65
C ARG A 152 19.69 -28.31 18.36
N GLN A 153 20.91 -28.73 18.62
CA GLN A 153 21.95 -27.94 19.31
C GLN A 153 22.29 -26.62 18.59
N LEU A 154 22.18 -26.58 17.26
CA LEU A 154 22.41 -25.36 16.49
C LEU A 154 21.29 -24.32 16.65
N LEU A 155 20.13 -24.73 17.11
CA LEU A 155 18.91 -23.91 17.12
C LEU A 155 18.46 -23.52 18.53
N GLU A 156 18.58 -24.43 19.49
CA GLU A 156 17.89 -24.38 20.79
C GLU A 156 18.19 -23.12 21.61
N ASP A 157 19.45 -22.67 21.62
CA ASP A 157 19.91 -21.50 22.39
C ASP A 157 19.60 -20.15 21.72
N HIS A 158 19.01 -20.17 20.53
CA HIS A 158 18.76 -18.95 19.75
C HIS A 158 17.33 -18.46 19.77
N TYR A 159 16.43 -19.15 20.48
CA TYR A 159 15.04 -18.71 20.60
C TYR A 159 14.94 -17.63 21.68
N PRO A 160 14.51 -16.41 21.29
CA PRO A 160 14.29 -15.34 22.26
C PRO A 160 13.13 -15.67 23.19
N ASP A 161 13.08 -15.00 24.32
CA ASP A 161 11.93 -15.02 25.23
C ASP A 161 10.65 -14.58 24.52
N PRO A 162 9.49 -15.23 24.75
CA PRO A 162 8.22 -14.90 24.09
C PRO A 162 7.81 -13.42 24.21
N GLU A 163 8.06 -12.77 25.36
CA GLU A 163 7.73 -11.36 25.54
C GLU A 163 8.66 -10.46 24.71
N ALA A 164 9.94 -10.82 24.61
CA ALA A 164 10.86 -10.13 23.71
C ALA A 164 10.44 -10.27 22.24
N VAL A 165 9.96 -11.46 21.86
CA VAL A 165 9.43 -11.73 20.52
C VAL A 165 8.18 -10.91 20.23
N ARG A 166 7.24 -10.81 21.19
CA ARG A 166 6.03 -9.99 21.09
C ARG A 166 6.37 -8.55 20.69
N ASN A 167 7.40 -7.98 21.31
CA ASN A 167 7.83 -6.60 21.08
C ASN A 167 8.50 -6.36 19.72
N MET A 168 8.86 -7.44 18.97
CA MET A 168 9.41 -7.35 17.62
C MET A 168 8.31 -7.19 16.54
N PHE A 169 7.05 -7.46 16.91
CA PHE A 169 5.93 -7.28 16.00
C PHE A 169 5.35 -5.88 16.12
N LYS A 170 5.23 -5.18 14.99
CA LYS A 170 4.72 -3.81 14.93
C LYS A 170 3.79 -3.66 13.75
N PHE A 171 2.72 -2.92 13.94
CA PHE A 171 1.83 -2.52 12.86
C PHE A 171 1.44 -1.05 13.09
N ASN A 172 2.09 -0.17 12.33
CA ASN A 172 1.90 1.27 12.45
C ASN A 172 1.28 1.82 11.16
N VAL A 173 0.40 2.78 11.32
CA VAL A 173 -0.14 3.58 10.22
C VAL A 173 0.20 5.02 10.52
N VAL A 174 0.90 5.66 9.60
CA VAL A 174 1.31 7.05 9.72
C VAL A 174 0.51 7.85 8.70
N TYR A 175 -0.21 8.85 9.18
CA TYR A 175 -0.91 9.83 8.36
C TYR A 175 -0.12 11.14 8.40
N TYR A 176 0.07 11.74 7.23
CA TYR A 176 0.77 13.02 7.15
C TYR A 176 0.30 13.81 5.93
N MET A 177 0.51 15.11 5.97
CA MET A 177 0.21 16.00 4.86
C MET A 177 1.51 16.42 4.19
N ALA A 178 1.52 16.47 2.86
CA ALA A 178 2.59 17.11 2.13
C ALA A 178 2.22 18.57 1.94
N SER A 179 3.15 19.46 2.27
CA SER A 179 3.11 20.86 1.87
C SER A 179 4.40 21.22 1.16
N LEU A 180 4.31 22.00 0.09
CA LEU A 180 5.49 22.65 -0.47
C LEU A 180 5.78 23.87 0.41
N SER A 181 6.97 23.93 0.99
CA SER A 181 7.41 25.10 1.72
C SER A 181 7.68 26.24 0.74
N ASP A 182 7.14 27.42 1.00
CA ASP A 182 7.34 28.61 0.17
C ASP A 182 8.82 28.99 -0.01
N GLY A 183 9.70 28.50 0.86
CA GLY A 183 11.16 28.69 0.76
C GLY A 183 11.89 27.70 -0.16
N ILE A 184 11.20 26.63 -0.61
CA ILE A 184 11.76 25.58 -1.50
C ILE A 184 11.18 25.68 -2.91
N THR A 185 10.19 26.52 -3.14
CA THR A 185 9.53 26.74 -4.43
C THR A 185 10.45 27.31 -5.53
N GLY A 186 11.69 27.66 -5.22
CA GLY A 186 12.71 28.03 -6.21
C GLY A 186 13.43 26.82 -6.84
N ASP A 187 13.22 25.59 -6.37
CA ASP A 187 13.78 24.39 -6.96
C ASP A 187 12.75 23.74 -7.87
N ALA A 188 12.90 23.95 -9.18
CA ALA A 188 12.04 23.39 -10.22
C ALA A 188 11.88 21.85 -10.12
N SER A 189 12.81 21.18 -9.45
CA SER A 189 12.81 19.72 -9.28
C SER A 189 11.64 19.22 -8.40
N GLY A 190 11.22 19.98 -7.39
CA GLY A 190 10.13 19.60 -6.50
C GLY A 190 8.77 19.62 -7.22
N GLU A 191 8.46 20.72 -7.90
CA GLU A 191 7.22 20.85 -8.67
C GLU A 191 7.14 19.83 -9.81
N GLU A 192 8.26 19.54 -10.46
CA GLU A 192 8.31 18.58 -11.55
C GLU A 192 8.01 17.15 -11.08
N LEU A 193 8.52 16.73 -9.91
CA LEU A 193 8.20 15.43 -9.31
C LEU A 193 6.71 15.31 -8.98
N TYR A 194 6.09 16.37 -8.47
CA TYR A 194 4.65 16.37 -8.18
C TYR A 194 3.82 16.32 -9.46
N LEU A 195 4.21 17.08 -10.46
CA LEU A 195 3.54 17.08 -11.77
C LEU A 195 3.63 15.71 -12.42
N GLN A 196 4.80 15.09 -12.40
CA GLN A 196 5.00 13.74 -12.91
C GLN A 196 4.11 12.74 -12.16
N TRP A 197 4.07 12.79 -10.83
CA TRP A 197 3.20 11.94 -10.02
C TRP A 197 1.72 12.14 -10.36
N ALA A 198 1.26 13.37 -10.55
CA ALA A 198 -0.12 13.67 -10.95
C ALA A 198 -0.45 13.07 -12.33
N VAL A 199 0.45 13.23 -13.29
CA VAL A 199 0.33 12.62 -14.63
C VAL A 199 0.26 11.09 -14.54
N GLU A 200 1.15 10.46 -13.78
CA GLU A 200 1.18 9.01 -13.59
C GLU A 200 -0.12 8.51 -12.93
N SER A 201 -0.61 9.23 -11.91
CA SER A 201 -1.86 8.92 -11.22
C SER A 201 -3.07 8.97 -12.16
N MET A 202 -3.19 10.01 -12.98
CA MET A 202 -4.24 10.13 -13.99
C MET A 202 -4.13 9.05 -15.06
N ASN A 203 -2.93 8.80 -15.56
CA ASN A 203 -2.70 7.78 -16.58
C ASN A 203 -2.96 6.36 -16.07
N SER A 204 -2.76 6.09 -14.78
CA SER A 204 -3.13 4.83 -14.16
C SER A 204 -4.64 4.56 -14.25
N LEU A 205 -5.48 5.56 -13.94
CA LEU A 205 -6.94 5.44 -14.09
C LEU A 205 -7.38 5.28 -15.55
N ARG A 206 -6.71 5.97 -16.48
CA ARG A 206 -6.99 5.87 -17.92
C ARG A 206 -6.59 4.51 -18.47
N GLU A 207 -5.48 3.95 -18.03
CA GLU A 207 -5.07 2.59 -18.40
C GLU A 207 -6.09 1.56 -17.89
N GLU A 208 -6.54 1.69 -16.66
CA GLU A 208 -7.59 0.82 -16.13
C GLU A 208 -8.88 0.91 -16.96
N ALA A 209 -9.29 2.12 -17.36
CA ALA A 209 -10.45 2.33 -18.22
C ALA A 209 -10.28 1.65 -19.60
N ARG A 210 -9.08 1.68 -20.18
CA ARG A 210 -8.77 0.96 -21.44
C ARG A 210 -8.88 -0.54 -21.27
N VAL A 211 -8.28 -1.08 -20.20
CA VAL A 211 -8.33 -2.53 -19.91
C VAL A 211 -9.78 -2.99 -19.72
N VAL A 212 -10.58 -2.23 -18.98
CA VAL A 212 -12.01 -2.53 -18.77
C VAL A 212 -12.78 -2.43 -20.08
N SER A 213 -12.56 -1.40 -20.88
CA SER A 213 -13.16 -1.24 -22.22
C SER A 213 -12.89 -2.43 -23.11
N ASP A 214 -11.65 -2.89 -23.19
CA ASP A 214 -11.25 -4.03 -24.01
C ASP A 214 -11.89 -5.33 -23.52
N ALA A 215 -11.94 -5.53 -22.20
CA ALA A 215 -12.58 -6.69 -21.60
C ALA A 215 -14.10 -6.74 -21.91
N ILE A 216 -14.80 -5.60 -21.81
CA ILE A 216 -16.23 -5.48 -22.14
C ILE A 216 -16.44 -5.67 -23.64
N GLY A 217 -15.65 -4.98 -24.47
CA GLY A 217 -15.75 -5.09 -25.93
C GLY A 217 -15.55 -6.53 -26.42
N GLY A 218 -14.60 -7.27 -25.84
CA GLY A 218 -14.39 -8.69 -26.11
C GLY A 218 -15.58 -9.54 -25.65
N ALA A 219 -16.03 -9.38 -24.41
CA ALA A 219 -17.15 -10.14 -23.86
C ALA A 219 -18.48 -9.95 -24.65
N LEU A 220 -18.71 -8.73 -25.13
CA LEU A 220 -19.88 -8.42 -25.95
C LEU A 220 -19.81 -9.10 -27.34
N LYS A 221 -18.63 -9.09 -27.99
CA LYS A 221 -18.42 -9.78 -29.27
C LYS A 221 -18.66 -11.27 -29.14
N ASP A 222 -18.16 -11.88 -28.06
CA ASP A 222 -18.29 -13.30 -27.78
C ASP A 222 -19.66 -13.70 -27.20
N LYS A 223 -20.55 -12.72 -26.97
CA LYS A 223 -21.84 -12.88 -26.27
C LYS A 223 -21.71 -13.55 -24.89
N LYS A 224 -20.60 -13.26 -24.19
CA LYS A 224 -20.23 -13.83 -22.88
C LYS A 224 -20.11 -12.77 -21.80
N LEU A 225 -20.95 -11.73 -21.86
CA LEU A 225 -20.96 -10.71 -20.81
C LEU A 225 -21.47 -11.33 -19.51
N ASP A 226 -20.61 -11.42 -18.50
CA ASP A 226 -20.92 -12.01 -17.19
C ASP A 226 -20.87 -10.99 -16.06
N GLY A 227 -21.36 -11.40 -14.88
CA GLY A 227 -21.37 -10.55 -13.69
C GLY A 227 -19.97 -10.18 -13.17
N ARG A 228 -18.92 -10.95 -13.52
CA ARG A 228 -17.54 -10.63 -13.15
C ARG A 228 -17.02 -9.45 -13.98
N THR A 229 -17.32 -9.47 -15.26
CA THR A 229 -16.94 -8.39 -16.19
C THR A 229 -17.67 -7.10 -15.84
N MET A 230 -18.96 -7.18 -15.51
CA MET A 230 -19.73 -6.01 -15.04
C MET A 230 -19.25 -5.45 -13.71
N ARG A 231 -18.79 -6.28 -12.78
CA ARG A 231 -18.17 -5.81 -11.53
C ARG A 231 -16.91 -5.00 -11.77
N ARG A 232 -16.12 -5.31 -12.79
CA ARG A 232 -14.94 -4.50 -13.16
C ARG A 232 -15.33 -3.10 -13.61
N VAL A 233 -16.41 -2.96 -14.39
CA VAL A 233 -16.93 -1.64 -14.78
C VAL A 233 -17.39 -0.87 -13.56
N GLN A 234 -18.12 -1.51 -12.65
CA GLN A 234 -18.59 -0.86 -11.43
C GLN A 234 -17.41 -0.41 -10.53
N THR A 235 -16.38 -1.24 -10.42
CA THR A 235 -15.16 -0.88 -9.68
C THR A 235 -14.45 0.32 -10.34
N LEU A 236 -14.37 0.36 -11.66
CA LEU A 236 -13.81 1.50 -12.39
C LEU A 236 -14.61 2.78 -12.14
N VAL A 237 -15.95 2.72 -12.20
CA VAL A 237 -16.81 3.87 -11.89
C VAL A 237 -16.57 4.36 -10.47
N ASP A 238 -16.53 3.45 -9.49
CA ASP A 238 -16.23 3.78 -8.08
C ASP A 238 -14.87 4.48 -7.94
N ARG A 239 -13.84 3.97 -8.62
CA ARG A 239 -12.51 4.58 -8.61
C ARG A 239 -12.50 5.95 -9.28
N LEU A 240 -13.07 6.09 -10.46
CA LEU A 240 -13.16 7.38 -11.17
C LEU A 240 -13.96 8.41 -10.37
N THR A 241 -14.96 7.99 -9.59
CA THR A 241 -15.74 8.88 -8.74
C THR A 241 -14.96 9.35 -7.51
N ASN A 242 -14.21 8.44 -6.86
CA ASN A 242 -13.59 8.72 -5.57
C ASN A 242 -12.09 9.05 -5.65
N MET A 243 -11.44 8.84 -6.81
CA MET A 243 -10.01 9.04 -7.00
C MET A 243 -9.68 10.09 -8.08
N ASP A 244 -10.68 10.75 -8.64
CA ASP A 244 -10.46 11.81 -9.63
C ASP A 244 -9.92 13.07 -8.95
N LEU A 245 -8.61 13.27 -9.06
CA LEU A 245 -7.92 14.44 -8.48
C LEU A 245 -8.09 15.71 -9.31
N MET A 246 -8.40 15.55 -10.61
CA MET A 246 -8.39 16.66 -11.59
C MET A 246 -9.77 17.03 -12.12
N GLY A 247 -10.84 16.29 -11.74
CA GLY A 247 -12.19 16.58 -12.22
C GLY A 247 -12.44 16.11 -13.66
N ASP A 248 -11.86 14.96 -14.05
CA ASP A 248 -12.07 14.37 -15.39
C ASP A 248 -13.48 13.76 -15.53
N THR A 249 -14.46 14.64 -15.58
CA THR A 249 -15.88 14.25 -15.66
C THR A 249 -16.16 13.43 -16.92
N LYS A 250 -15.48 13.69 -18.04
CA LYS A 250 -15.71 12.98 -19.31
C LYS A 250 -15.39 11.49 -19.20
N LEU A 251 -14.27 11.16 -18.60
CA LEU A 251 -13.87 9.75 -18.41
C LEU A 251 -14.83 9.04 -17.46
N ARG A 252 -15.20 9.69 -16.35
CA ARG A 252 -16.16 9.15 -15.38
C ARG A 252 -17.55 8.94 -15.99
N ASP A 253 -18.06 9.92 -16.73
CA ASP A 253 -19.40 9.86 -17.32
C ASP A 253 -19.49 8.79 -18.42
N ALA A 254 -18.43 8.60 -19.21
CA ALA A 254 -18.33 7.51 -20.18
C ALA A 254 -18.30 6.13 -19.50
N ALA A 255 -17.56 5.97 -18.39
CA ALA A 255 -17.56 4.73 -17.61
C ALA A 255 -18.93 4.46 -16.96
N LEU A 256 -19.58 5.48 -16.43
CA LEU A 256 -20.93 5.37 -15.90
C LEU A 256 -21.94 4.96 -16.97
N ALA A 257 -21.90 5.57 -18.16
CA ALA A 257 -22.76 5.20 -19.28
C ALA A 257 -22.55 3.73 -19.69
N LEU A 258 -21.32 3.25 -19.70
CA LEU A 258 -20.99 1.85 -19.98
C LEU A 258 -21.53 0.91 -18.90
N SER A 259 -21.50 1.31 -17.63
CA SER A 259 -22.02 0.51 -16.50
C SER A 259 -23.54 0.31 -16.57
N VAL A 260 -24.27 1.34 -17.00
CA VAL A 260 -25.75 1.31 -17.10
C VAL A 260 -26.20 0.50 -18.30
N SER A 261 -25.54 0.66 -19.44
CA SER A 261 -25.92 -0.02 -20.68
C SER A 261 -24.66 -0.39 -21.47
N PRO A 262 -24.14 -1.61 -21.25
CA PRO A 262 -22.90 -2.07 -21.90
C PRO A 262 -23.15 -2.37 -23.37
N THR A 263 -22.58 -1.52 -24.24
CA THR A 263 -22.58 -1.70 -25.69
C THR A 263 -21.17 -1.59 -26.24
N THR A 264 -20.95 -2.15 -27.43
CA THR A 264 -19.64 -2.08 -28.12
C THR A 264 -19.25 -0.63 -28.44
N GLU A 265 -20.22 0.22 -28.74
CA GLU A 265 -20.04 1.65 -29.04
C GLU A 265 -19.53 2.37 -27.79
N ARG A 266 -20.19 2.18 -26.65
CA ARG A 266 -19.79 2.80 -25.37
C ARG A 266 -18.45 2.32 -24.87
N ALA A 267 -18.13 1.01 -25.08
CA ALA A 267 -16.79 0.51 -24.77
C ALA A 267 -15.72 1.18 -25.65
N LYS A 268 -15.98 1.40 -26.94
CA LYS A 268 -15.08 2.14 -27.82
C LYS A 268 -14.95 3.60 -27.41
N GLU A 269 -16.04 4.25 -27.09
CA GLU A 269 -16.06 5.65 -26.62
C GLU A 269 -15.20 5.81 -25.35
N LEU A 270 -15.41 4.97 -24.33
CA LEU A 270 -14.60 4.98 -23.10
C LEU A 270 -13.12 4.80 -23.43
N LYS A 271 -12.78 3.87 -24.33
CA LYS A 271 -11.39 3.64 -24.76
C LYS A 271 -10.79 4.86 -25.46
N GLN A 272 -11.56 5.58 -26.28
CA GLN A 272 -11.11 6.80 -26.97
C GLN A 272 -10.86 7.95 -25.99
N ILE A 273 -11.75 8.14 -25.01
CA ILE A 273 -11.60 9.15 -23.96
C ILE A 273 -10.42 8.83 -23.04
N ALA A 274 -10.17 7.55 -22.78
CA ALA A 274 -9.09 7.06 -21.93
C ALA A 274 -7.68 7.15 -22.57
N THR A 275 -7.42 8.16 -23.41
CA THR A 275 -6.07 8.44 -23.93
C THR A 275 -5.19 9.05 -22.83
N ASN A 276 -3.87 8.78 -22.88
CA ASN A 276 -2.95 9.32 -21.89
C ASN A 276 -2.95 10.85 -21.95
N VAL A 277 -2.85 11.46 -20.76
CA VAL A 277 -2.60 12.89 -20.63
C VAL A 277 -1.09 13.14 -20.56
N THR A 278 -0.69 14.29 -21.05
CA THR A 278 0.70 14.77 -20.98
C THR A 278 0.89 15.72 -19.79
N THR A 279 2.12 15.98 -19.46
CA THR A 279 2.50 16.99 -18.45
C THR A 279 1.88 18.36 -18.75
N GLU A 280 1.84 18.77 -20.02
CA GLU A 280 1.23 20.03 -20.45
C GLU A 280 -0.27 20.05 -20.22
N ASN A 281 -0.97 18.95 -20.50
CA ASN A 281 -2.41 18.85 -20.23
C ASN A 281 -2.72 18.97 -18.73
N VAL A 282 -1.94 18.27 -17.89
CA VAL A 282 -2.14 18.32 -16.43
C VAL A 282 -1.80 19.71 -15.89
N ARG A 283 -0.74 20.34 -16.36
CA ARG A 283 -0.39 21.71 -15.98
C ARG A 283 -1.49 22.70 -16.34
N ALA A 284 -2.08 22.60 -17.53
CA ALA A 284 -3.21 23.46 -17.93
C ALA A 284 -4.43 23.27 -17.03
N LEU A 285 -4.76 22.01 -16.67
CA LEU A 285 -5.88 21.70 -15.75
C LEU A 285 -5.66 22.20 -14.30
N LEU A 286 -4.42 22.41 -13.90
CA LEU A 286 -4.09 22.91 -12.57
C LEU A 286 -4.07 24.44 -12.48
N LEU A 287 -3.96 25.12 -13.63
CA LEU A 287 -3.93 26.57 -13.73
C LEU A 287 -5.31 27.20 -13.96
N ASP A 288 -6.29 26.40 -14.41
CA ASP A 288 -7.70 26.78 -14.56
C ASP A 288 -8.49 26.59 -13.24
#